data_d90620937bd9621f07ee0c3cc0341e95
#
_entry.id   d90620937bd9621f07ee0c3cc0341e95
#
_cell.length_a   1.000
_cell.length_b   1.000
_cell.length_c   1.000
_cell.angle_alpha   90.00
_cell.angle_beta   90.00
_cell.angle_gamma   90.00
#
_symmetry.space_group_name_H-M   'P 1'
#
loop_
_entity.id
_entity.type
_entity.pdbx_description
1 polymer ?
#
loop_
_entity_poly.entity_id
_entity_poly.type
_entity_poly.pdbx_seq_one_letter_code
_entity_poly.pdbx_strand_id
1 'polypeptide(L)'
;MRKQSILYKTLCRALSLKRPHGGEGALLFSAWLCDHVPAHLDLTIDDAGNIHIDNRTSTAHRTLFIAHVDTVHHEDGPNKFVKAHGKWYANGAPLGADDGAGCAMLMHLLHANVAGYYIFSQGEECGGIGAKHLAKHHGDLLKQFDRAIAFDRRGIDSVITHQGWGRCCSDDFADALSDALNVDLRLMYLPDDTGVYTDTAEFVDLIPE
;
A
#
# COMPACT_ATOMS: atom_id res chain seq x y z
N MET A 1 -25.43 -14.43 -9.69
CA MET A 1 -24.06 -14.45 -9.15
C MET A 1 -23.78 -13.10 -8.45
N ARG A 2 -23.37 -13.08 -7.18
CA ARG A 2 -22.94 -11.84 -6.53
C ARG A 2 -21.71 -11.29 -7.27
N LYS A 3 -21.73 -10.01 -7.65
CA LYS A 3 -20.59 -9.35 -8.27
C LYS A 3 -19.45 -9.33 -7.23
N GLN A 4 -18.29 -9.89 -7.56
CA GLN A 4 -17.13 -9.89 -6.64
C GLN A 4 -16.69 -8.44 -6.37
N SER A 5 -16.33 -8.15 -5.11
CA SER A 5 -15.84 -6.82 -4.72
C SER A 5 -14.51 -6.49 -5.40
N ILE A 6 -14.22 -5.21 -5.58
CA ILE A 6 -12.94 -4.77 -6.14
C ILE A 6 -11.77 -5.26 -5.28
N LEU A 7 -11.89 -5.21 -3.95
CA LEU A 7 -10.90 -5.75 -3.02
C LEU A 7 -10.52 -7.20 -3.37
N TYR A 8 -11.51 -8.08 -3.53
CA TYR A 8 -11.26 -9.48 -3.85
C TYR A 8 -10.64 -9.66 -5.23
N LYS A 9 -11.09 -8.90 -6.22
CA LYS A 9 -10.53 -8.95 -7.59
C LYS A 9 -9.09 -8.50 -7.62
N THR A 10 -8.77 -7.38 -6.96
CA THR A 10 -7.39 -6.85 -6.86
C THR A 10 -6.48 -7.85 -6.19
N LEU A 11 -6.89 -8.39 -5.04
CA LEU A 11 -6.11 -9.40 -4.33
C LEU A 11 -5.87 -10.64 -5.20
N CYS A 12 -6.90 -11.20 -5.83
CA CYS A 12 -6.74 -12.35 -6.72
C CYS A 12 -5.79 -12.04 -7.89
N ARG A 13 -5.88 -10.85 -8.48
CA ARG A 13 -4.98 -10.43 -9.57
C ARG A 13 -3.54 -10.32 -9.06
N ALA A 14 -3.32 -9.66 -7.94
CA ALA A 14 -2.01 -9.57 -7.31
C ALA A 14 -1.40 -10.95 -7.06
N LEU A 15 -2.16 -11.85 -6.41
CA LEU A 15 -1.68 -13.19 -6.06
C LEU A 15 -1.47 -14.11 -7.29
N SER A 16 -2.04 -13.78 -8.45
CA SER A 16 -1.90 -14.59 -9.68
C SER A 16 -0.62 -14.33 -10.47
N LEU A 17 0.15 -13.32 -10.08
CA LEU A 17 1.37 -12.88 -10.76
C LEU A 17 2.57 -12.94 -9.83
N LYS A 18 3.70 -13.43 -10.30
CA LYS A 18 5.00 -13.13 -9.72
C LYS A 18 5.37 -11.73 -10.17
N ARG A 19 5.73 -10.84 -9.26
CA ARG A 19 5.88 -9.41 -9.54
C ARG A 19 7.25 -8.88 -9.08
N PRO A 20 8.37 -9.45 -9.58
CA PRO A 20 9.68 -8.85 -9.27
C PRO A 20 9.72 -7.41 -9.78
N HIS A 21 10.43 -6.52 -9.08
CA HIS A 21 10.60 -5.14 -9.52
C HIS A 21 11.17 -5.08 -10.95
N GLY A 22 10.59 -4.23 -11.80
CA GLY A 22 10.98 -4.10 -13.21
C GLY A 22 10.56 -5.26 -14.11
N GLY A 23 9.93 -6.31 -13.57
CA GLY A 23 9.46 -7.46 -14.30
C GLY A 23 8.10 -7.26 -14.99
N GLU A 24 7.78 -8.18 -15.92
CA GLU A 24 6.50 -8.16 -16.65
C GLU A 24 5.29 -8.26 -15.70
N GLY A 25 5.39 -9.08 -14.64
CA GLY A 25 4.29 -9.27 -13.70
C GLY A 25 3.95 -7.99 -12.92
N ALA A 26 4.95 -7.21 -12.52
CA ALA A 26 4.74 -5.91 -11.89
C ALA A 26 4.09 -4.91 -12.86
N LEU A 27 4.55 -4.86 -14.12
CA LEU A 27 3.96 -4.03 -15.17
C LEU A 27 2.51 -4.42 -15.48
N LEU A 28 2.21 -5.71 -15.60
CA LEU A 28 0.86 -6.21 -15.83
C LEU A 28 -0.08 -5.92 -14.66
N PHE A 29 0.42 -5.92 -13.43
CA PHE A 29 -0.38 -5.57 -12.28
C PHE A 29 -0.60 -4.07 -12.18
N SER A 30 0.42 -3.25 -12.44
CA SER A 30 0.29 -1.78 -12.54
C SER A 30 -0.74 -1.38 -13.60
N ALA A 31 -0.67 -1.95 -14.80
CA ALA A 31 -1.66 -1.70 -15.86
C ALA A 31 -3.07 -2.10 -15.42
N TRP A 32 -3.21 -3.26 -14.76
CA TRP A 32 -4.50 -3.70 -14.22
C TRP A 32 -5.06 -2.73 -13.17
N LEU A 33 -4.21 -2.21 -12.27
CA LEU A 33 -4.61 -1.19 -11.29
C LEU A 33 -5.12 0.06 -12.00
N CYS A 34 -4.39 0.59 -12.97
CA CYS A 34 -4.78 1.76 -13.76
C CYS A 34 -6.16 1.55 -14.45
N ASP A 35 -6.38 0.39 -15.07
CA ASP A 35 -7.64 0.05 -15.76
C ASP A 35 -8.84 -0.05 -14.80
N HIS A 36 -8.60 -0.20 -13.50
CA HIS A 36 -9.66 -0.40 -12.50
C HIS A 36 -9.82 0.78 -11.52
N VAL A 37 -9.07 1.85 -11.68
CA VAL A 37 -9.32 3.11 -10.96
C VAL A 37 -10.72 3.61 -11.33
N PRO A 38 -11.51 4.17 -10.38
CA PRO A 38 -12.81 4.76 -10.71
C PRO A 38 -12.69 5.81 -11.82
N ALA A 39 -13.53 5.70 -12.84
CA ALA A 39 -13.43 6.49 -14.09
C ALA A 39 -13.56 8.03 -13.91
N HIS A 40 -13.97 8.49 -12.74
CA HIS A 40 -14.06 9.92 -12.42
C HIS A 40 -12.79 10.49 -11.80
N LEU A 41 -11.79 9.64 -11.54
CA LEU A 41 -10.51 10.03 -10.96
C LEU A 41 -9.43 10.06 -12.05
N ASP A 42 -8.65 11.12 -12.04
CA ASP A 42 -7.46 11.21 -12.86
C ASP A 42 -6.30 10.47 -12.18
N LEU A 43 -5.51 9.77 -12.98
CA LEU A 43 -4.27 9.15 -12.54
C LEU A 43 -3.08 9.70 -13.34
N THR A 44 -1.93 9.74 -12.70
CA THR A 44 -0.66 10.04 -13.35
C THR A 44 0.39 9.01 -12.95
N ILE A 45 1.42 8.85 -13.77
CA ILE A 45 2.54 7.95 -13.48
C ILE A 45 3.80 8.80 -13.52
N ASP A 46 4.64 8.70 -12.49
CA ASP A 46 5.90 9.41 -12.42
C ASP A 46 7.05 8.66 -13.14
N ASP A 47 8.23 9.28 -13.15
CA ASP A 47 9.41 8.72 -13.84
C ASP A 47 9.95 7.42 -13.18
N ALA A 48 9.58 7.14 -11.94
CA ALA A 48 9.89 5.87 -11.27
C ALA A 48 8.81 4.80 -11.50
N GLY A 49 7.71 5.15 -12.17
CA GLY A 49 6.58 4.26 -12.43
C GLY A 49 5.57 4.19 -11.28
N ASN A 50 5.67 5.05 -10.26
CA ASN A 50 4.65 5.15 -9.23
C ASN A 50 3.36 5.68 -9.83
N ILE A 51 2.23 5.08 -9.44
CA ILE A 51 0.90 5.49 -9.89
C ILE A 51 0.30 6.41 -8.84
N HIS A 52 -0.07 7.61 -9.24
CA HIS A 52 -0.64 8.66 -8.37
C HIS A 52 -2.11 8.86 -8.68
N ILE A 53 -2.95 8.94 -7.65
CA ILE A 53 -4.38 9.21 -7.79
C ILE A 53 -4.78 10.23 -6.70
N ASP A 54 -5.30 11.38 -7.12
CA ASP A 54 -5.79 12.40 -6.20
C ASP A 54 -7.30 12.29 -6.06
N ASN A 55 -7.77 11.78 -4.92
CA ASN A 55 -9.21 11.71 -4.56
C ASN A 55 -9.53 12.67 -3.41
N ARG A 56 -8.76 13.74 -3.26
CA ARG A 56 -9.05 14.78 -2.27
C ARG A 56 -10.16 15.70 -2.79
N THR A 57 -11.19 15.92 -1.97
CA THR A 57 -12.28 16.86 -2.30
C THR A 57 -12.04 18.26 -1.73
N SER A 58 -11.03 18.42 -0.89
CA SER A 58 -10.57 19.69 -0.33
C SER A 58 -9.15 19.58 0.20
N THR A 59 -8.51 20.72 0.46
CA THR A 59 -7.18 20.81 1.08
C THR A 59 -7.14 20.34 2.55
N ALA A 60 -8.31 20.06 3.16
CA ALA A 60 -8.41 19.49 4.50
C ALA A 60 -8.15 17.96 4.51
N HIS A 61 -8.22 17.28 3.36
CA HIS A 61 -7.92 15.85 3.25
C HIS A 61 -6.41 15.67 3.04
N ARG A 62 -5.68 15.57 4.14
CA ARG A 62 -4.21 15.58 4.16
C ARG A 62 -3.62 14.20 4.52
N THR A 63 -4.27 13.14 4.06
CA THR A 63 -3.79 11.77 4.23
C THR A 63 -3.27 11.22 2.89
N LEU A 64 -2.04 10.72 2.92
CA LEU A 64 -1.45 9.90 1.87
C LEU A 64 -1.67 8.41 2.22
N PHE A 65 -2.16 7.64 1.28
CA PHE A 65 -2.21 6.18 1.34
C PHE A 65 -1.23 5.59 0.33
N ILE A 66 -0.41 4.63 0.76
CA ILE A 66 0.60 4.03 -0.10
C ILE A 66 0.64 2.51 0.05
N ALA A 67 0.92 1.81 -1.05
CA ALA A 67 1.15 0.37 -1.11
C ALA A 67 2.09 0.07 -2.28
N HIS A 68 2.97 -0.94 -2.15
CA HIS A 68 3.88 -1.26 -3.23
C HIS A 68 3.36 -2.37 -4.16
N VAL A 69 3.75 -2.29 -5.42
CA VAL A 69 3.29 -3.20 -6.50
C VAL A 69 4.16 -4.44 -6.59
N ASP A 70 5.45 -4.30 -6.42
CA ASP A 70 6.43 -5.36 -6.56
C ASP A 70 6.38 -6.39 -5.42
N THR A 71 7.20 -7.40 -5.50
CA THR A 71 7.29 -8.50 -4.52
C THR A 71 8.68 -9.11 -4.56
N VAL A 72 9.05 -9.87 -3.53
CA VAL A 72 10.31 -10.63 -3.42
C VAL A 72 10.45 -11.81 -4.43
N HIS A 73 9.59 -11.93 -5.42
CA HIS A 73 9.79 -12.94 -6.46
C HIS A 73 11.09 -12.69 -7.25
N HIS A 74 11.80 -13.74 -7.59
CA HIS A 74 13.06 -13.64 -8.36
C HIS A 74 12.87 -13.83 -9.87
N GLU A 75 11.67 -14.17 -10.32
CA GLU A 75 11.32 -14.44 -11.73
C GLU A 75 9.89 -14.02 -12.01
N ASP A 76 9.61 -13.68 -13.26
CA ASP A 76 8.28 -13.40 -13.77
C ASP A 76 7.45 -14.66 -13.98
N GLY A 77 6.18 -14.47 -14.25
CA GLY A 77 5.26 -15.50 -14.66
C GLY A 77 4.03 -15.65 -13.76
N PRO A 78 3.21 -16.66 -14.04
CA PRO A 78 2.02 -16.92 -13.24
C PRO A 78 2.40 -17.42 -11.85
N ASN A 79 1.75 -16.90 -10.83
CA ASN A 79 1.83 -17.42 -9.47
C ASN A 79 0.60 -18.27 -9.15
N LYS A 80 0.82 -19.51 -8.74
CA LYS A 80 -0.25 -20.45 -8.40
C LYS A 80 -0.55 -20.37 -6.92
N PHE A 81 -1.77 -20.00 -6.60
CA PHE A 81 -2.24 -19.94 -5.22
C PHE A 81 -3.53 -20.74 -5.03
N VAL A 82 -3.76 -21.18 -3.80
CA VAL A 82 -4.96 -21.92 -3.40
C VAL A 82 -5.54 -21.32 -2.14
N LYS A 83 -6.85 -21.46 -1.96
CA LYS A 83 -7.55 -21.09 -0.73
C LYS A 83 -7.96 -22.37 -0.02
N ALA A 84 -7.48 -22.55 1.20
CA ALA A 84 -7.83 -23.66 2.06
C ALA A 84 -7.96 -23.20 3.51
N HIS A 85 -8.95 -23.74 4.24
CA HIS A 85 -9.18 -23.43 5.66
C HIS A 85 -9.25 -21.92 5.96
N GLY A 86 -9.85 -21.14 5.04
CA GLY A 86 -9.99 -19.67 5.18
C GLY A 86 -8.70 -18.87 4.92
N LYS A 87 -7.60 -19.52 4.57
CA LYS A 87 -6.31 -18.90 4.28
C LYS A 87 -5.89 -19.09 2.81
N TRP A 88 -4.99 -18.24 2.35
CA TRP A 88 -4.41 -18.30 1.00
C TRP A 88 -2.99 -18.82 1.08
N TYR A 89 -2.59 -19.66 0.15
CA TYR A 89 -1.28 -20.30 0.11
C TYR A 89 -0.74 -20.28 -1.32
N ALA A 90 0.57 -20.05 -1.48
CA ALA A 90 1.29 -20.36 -2.71
C ALA A 90 2.08 -21.66 -2.53
N ASN A 91 2.28 -22.38 -3.64
CA ASN A 91 3.02 -23.63 -3.62
C ASN A 91 4.44 -23.39 -4.15
N GLY A 92 5.43 -23.37 -3.26
CA GLY A 92 6.84 -23.28 -3.59
C GLY A 92 7.36 -21.91 -4.02
N ALA A 93 6.56 -20.86 -3.83
CA ALA A 93 6.92 -19.47 -4.12
C ALA A 93 6.33 -18.53 -3.07
N PRO A 94 6.81 -17.28 -2.95
CA PRO A 94 6.11 -16.24 -2.16
C PRO A 94 4.65 -16.10 -2.60
N LEU A 95 3.75 -15.84 -1.66
CA LEU A 95 2.33 -15.67 -1.98
C LEU A 95 2.08 -14.38 -2.77
N GLY A 96 2.87 -13.35 -2.54
CA GLY A 96 2.70 -12.02 -3.13
C GLY A 96 1.57 -11.21 -2.48
N ALA A 97 1.21 -11.56 -1.23
CA ALA A 97 0.27 -10.75 -0.44
C ALA A 97 0.93 -9.48 0.11
N ASP A 98 2.22 -9.51 0.25
CA ASP A 98 3.11 -8.40 0.46
C ASP A 98 3.51 -7.81 -0.92
N ASP A 99 3.10 -6.58 -1.33
CA ASP A 99 2.01 -5.85 -0.70
C ASP A 99 0.74 -5.84 -1.60
N GLY A 100 0.44 -6.97 -2.19
CA GLY A 100 -0.80 -7.15 -2.95
C GLY A 100 -2.06 -6.96 -2.08
N ALA A 101 -1.95 -7.14 -0.75
CA ALA A 101 -3.04 -6.89 0.18
C ALA A 101 -3.26 -5.38 0.38
N GLY A 102 -2.20 -4.61 0.61
CA GLY A 102 -2.27 -3.14 0.67
C GLY A 102 -2.80 -2.55 -0.63
N CYS A 103 -2.31 -3.00 -1.79
CA CYS A 103 -2.88 -2.59 -3.08
C CYS A 103 -4.39 -2.86 -3.17
N ALA A 104 -4.87 -4.00 -2.67
CA ALA A 104 -6.29 -4.32 -2.65
C ALA A 104 -7.08 -3.42 -1.69
N MET A 105 -6.49 -3.05 -0.54
CA MET A 105 -7.06 -2.09 0.40
C MET A 105 -7.17 -0.69 -0.22
N LEU A 106 -6.12 -0.19 -0.85
CA LEU A 106 -6.13 1.11 -1.54
C LEU A 106 -7.23 1.15 -2.62
N MET A 107 -7.32 0.12 -3.47
CA MET A 107 -8.37 0.02 -4.47
C MET A 107 -9.77 -0.01 -3.85
N HIS A 108 -9.92 -0.67 -2.70
CA HIS A 108 -11.19 -0.67 -1.98
C HIS A 108 -11.57 0.72 -1.46
N LEU A 109 -10.61 1.43 -0.85
CA LEU A 109 -10.81 2.81 -0.36
C LEU A 109 -11.17 3.77 -1.50
N LEU A 110 -10.49 3.69 -2.65
CA LEU A 110 -10.81 4.47 -3.85
C LEU A 110 -12.24 4.21 -4.33
N HIS A 111 -12.67 2.96 -4.43
CA HIS A 111 -14.03 2.60 -4.84
C HIS A 111 -15.10 2.92 -3.79
N ALA A 112 -14.72 3.03 -2.53
CA ALA A 112 -15.56 3.54 -1.45
C ALA A 112 -15.60 5.09 -1.39
N ASN A 113 -14.88 5.75 -2.31
CA ASN A 113 -14.74 7.20 -2.40
C ASN A 113 -14.19 7.83 -1.11
N VAL A 114 -13.26 7.15 -0.45
CA VAL A 114 -12.55 7.69 0.72
C VAL A 114 -11.59 8.78 0.24
N ALA A 115 -11.74 9.98 0.79
CA ALA A 115 -10.93 11.12 0.40
C ALA A 115 -9.48 10.96 0.87
N GLY A 116 -8.51 11.21 -0.02
CA GLY A 116 -7.08 11.11 0.24
C GLY A 116 -6.28 11.14 -1.05
N TYR A 117 -4.97 11.10 -0.92
CA TYR A 117 -4.05 10.91 -2.03
C TYR A 117 -3.53 9.47 -2.00
N TYR A 118 -3.47 8.83 -3.13
CA TYR A 118 -3.13 7.41 -3.22
C TYR A 118 -1.92 7.20 -4.12
N ILE A 119 -0.97 6.40 -3.66
CA ILE A 119 0.22 6.02 -4.43
C ILE A 119 0.35 4.49 -4.44
N PHE A 120 0.49 3.92 -5.65
CA PHE A 120 0.99 2.55 -5.79
C PHE A 120 2.44 2.67 -6.23
N SER A 121 3.36 2.35 -5.31
CA SER A 121 4.79 2.54 -5.46
C SER A 121 5.48 1.36 -6.15
N GLN A 122 6.71 1.56 -6.58
CA GLN A 122 7.53 0.58 -7.27
C GLN A 122 8.85 0.34 -6.51
N GLY A 123 9.27 -0.93 -6.41
CA GLY A 123 10.60 -1.28 -5.95
C GLY A 123 10.83 -1.11 -4.44
N GLU A 124 9.81 -1.32 -3.63
CA GLU A 124 9.95 -1.37 -2.17
C GLU A 124 10.91 -2.49 -1.77
N GLU A 125 10.68 -3.71 -2.28
CA GLU A 125 11.48 -4.91 -2.04
C GLU A 125 12.92 -4.84 -2.60
N CYS A 126 13.20 -3.81 -3.39
CA CYS A 126 14.53 -3.49 -3.92
C CYS A 126 15.13 -2.25 -3.26
N GLY A 127 14.68 -1.94 -2.05
CA GLY A 127 15.19 -0.84 -1.22
C GLY A 127 14.49 0.49 -1.45
N GLY A 128 13.17 0.49 -1.68
CA GLY A 128 12.33 1.69 -1.71
C GLY A 128 12.60 2.61 -2.89
N ILE A 129 12.80 2.07 -4.10
CA ILE A 129 13.18 2.86 -5.28
C ILE A 129 12.15 3.96 -5.56
N GLY A 130 10.86 3.58 -5.60
CA GLY A 130 9.75 4.51 -5.83
C GLY A 130 9.60 5.55 -4.72
N ALA A 131 9.67 5.12 -3.46
CA ALA A 131 9.55 6.02 -2.32
C ALA A 131 10.72 7.02 -2.24
N LYS A 132 11.95 6.59 -2.49
CA LYS A 132 13.12 7.47 -2.59
C LYS A 132 13.00 8.47 -3.73
N HIS A 133 12.43 8.05 -4.87
CA HIS A 133 12.14 8.96 -5.98
C HIS A 133 11.12 10.02 -5.54
N LEU A 134 10.04 9.62 -4.85
CA LEU A 134 9.03 10.54 -4.32
C LEU A 134 9.65 11.55 -3.34
N ALA A 135 10.42 11.09 -2.35
CA ALA A 135 11.06 11.97 -1.37
C ALA A 135 11.99 13.00 -2.05
N LYS A 136 12.73 12.56 -3.08
CA LYS A 136 13.71 13.41 -3.78
C LYS A 136 13.07 14.38 -4.76
N HIS A 137 12.07 13.97 -5.52
CA HIS A 137 11.54 14.71 -6.67
C HIS A 137 10.14 15.28 -6.45
N HIS A 138 9.38 14.75 -5.48
CA HIS A 138 8.02 15.16 -5.15
C HIS A 138 7.88 15.67 -3.72
N GLY A 139 8.95 16.18 -3.11
CA GLY A 139 8.95 16.68 -1.72
C GLY A 139 7.90 17.74 -1.46
N ASP A 140 7.62 18.65 -2.42
CA ASP A 140 6.58 19.68 -2.28
C ASP A 140 5.15 19.08 -2.29
N LEU A 141 4.95 17.95 -2.97
CA LEU A 141 3.71 17.20 -2.89
C LEU A 141 3.58 16.53 -1.51
N LEU A 142 4.65 15.85 -1.05
CA LEU A 142 4.65 15.13 0.22
C LEU A 142 4.38 16.06 1.42
N LYS A 143 4.93 17.27 1.42
CA LYS A 143 4.69 18.29 2.46
C LYS A 143 3.23 18.79 2.55
N GLN A 144 2.38 18.43 1.60
CA GLN A 144 0.95 18.74 1.67
C GLN A 144 0.19 17.82 2.62
N PHE A 145 0.79 16.71 3.04
CA PHE A 145 0.13 15.71 3.88
C PHE A 145 0.55 15.87 5.35
N ASP A 146 -0.37 15.58 6.25
CA ASP A 146 -0.12 15.54 7.70
C ASP A 146 0.26 14.12 8.13
N ARG A 147 -0.14 13.11 7.34
CA ARG A 147 0.10 11.70 7.62
C ARG A 147 0.20 10.85 6.37
N ALA A 148 1.00 9.78 6.47
CA ALA A 148 1.09 8.73 5.46
C ALA A 148 0.75 7.37 6.09
N ILE A 149 -0.11 6.60 5.43
CA ILE A 149 -0.56 5.29 5.90
C ILE A 149 -0.21 4.23 4.84
N ALA A 150 0.62 3.26 5.23
CA ALA A 150 0.89 2.05 4.46
C ALA A 150 0.19 0.84 5.12
N PHE A 151 -0.35 -0.07 4.30
CA PHE A 151 -0.97 -1.32 4.78
C PHE A 151 -0.01 -2.50 4.61
N ASP A 152 1.26 -2.29 4.93
CA ASP A 152 2.38 -3.16 4.66
C ASP A 152 2.96 -3.75 5.96
N ARG A 153 2.10 -4.32 6.79
CA ARG A 153 2.50 -4.99 8.03
C ARG A 153 1.90 -6.39 8.10
N ARG A 154 2.74 -7.36 8.43
CA ARG A 154 2.26 -8.72 8.74
C ARG A 154 1.46 -8.70 10.04
N GLY A 155 0.22 -9.22 9.99
CA GLY A 155 -0.68 -9.26 11.14
C GLY A 155 -1.84 -8.27 10.98
N ILE A 156 -2.62 -8.13 12.04
CA ILE A 156 -3.85 -7.30 12.08
C ILE A 156 -4.02 -6.69 13.48
N ASP A 157 -2.96 -6.39 14.17
CA ASP A 157 -2.97 -6.04 15.61
C ASP A 157 -1.98 -4.94 15.99
N SER A 158 -1.26 -4.36 15.02
CA SER A 158 -0.25 -3.35 15.34
C SER A 158 -0.31 -2.11 14.44
N VAL A 159 -0.09 -0.94 15.05
CA VAL A 159 0.23 0.33 14.38
C VAL A 159 1.71 0.59 14.61
N ILE A 160 2.49 0.58 13.54
CA ILE A 160 3.95 0.71 13.63
C ILE A 160 4.34 2.14 13.92
N THR A 161 5.10 2.34 15.00
CA THR A 161 5.61 3.64 15.46
C THR A 161 7.08 3.88 15.14
N HIS A 162 7.84 2.82 14.86
CA HIS A 162 9.26 2.88 14.53
C HIS A 162 9.56 2.02 13.31
N GLN A 163 10.49 2.49 12.51
CA GLN A 163 11.07 1.73 11.40
C GLN A 163 12.60 1.71 11.58
N GLY A 164 13.35 1.04 10.69
CA GLY A 164 14.79 0.81 10.89
C GLY A 164 15.64 2.05 11.17
N TRP A 165 15.16 3.22 10.82
CA TRP A 165 15.86 4.51 11.03
C TRP A 165 15.43 5.24 12.30
N GLY A 166 14.39 4.79 12.98
CA GLY A 166 13.88 5.40 14.19
C GLY A 166 12.36 5.58 14.20
N ARG A 167 11.89 6.54 14.96
CA ARG A 167 10.46 6.85 15.11
C ARG A 167 9.89 7.41 13.80
N CYS A 168 8.72 6.91 13.38
CA CYS A 168 8.04 7.32 12.15
C CYS A 168 6.69 8.01 12.39
N CYS A 169 6.15 7.98 13.62
CA CYS A 169 4.97 8.74 13.99
C CYS A 169 4.95 9.03 15.49
N SER A 170 4.09 9.98 15.93
CA SER A 170 3.93 10.29 17.34
C SER A 170 3.14 9.20 18.10
N ASP A 171 3.30 9.14 19.43
CA ASP A 171 2.50 8.24 20.26
C ASP A 171 1.02 8.62 20.19
N ASP A 172 0.70 9.91 20.22
CA ASP A 172 -0.67 10.42 20.14
C ASP A 172 -1.36 9.99 18.82
N PHE A 173 -0.65 10.02 17.71
CA PHE A 173 -1.18 9.54 16.43
C PHE A 173 -1.40 8.02 16.43
N ALA A 174 -0.43 7.26 16.93
CA ALA A 174 -0.51 5.80 16.98
C ALA A 174 -1.65 5.32 17.87
N ASP A 175 -1.83 5.95 19.03
CA ASP A 175 -2.95 5.67 19.97
C ASP A 175 -4.29 6.02 19.31
N ALA A 176 -4.42 7.21 18.73
CA ALA A 176 -5.66 7.65 18.10
C ALA A 176 -6.04 6.75 16.89
N LEU A 177 -5.05 6.31 16.08
CA LEU A 177 -5.30 5.40 14.98
C LEU A 177 -5.69 4.01 15.47
N SER A 178 -5.01 3.50 16.51
CA SER A 178 -5.34 2.22 17.15
C SER A 178 -6.76 2.23 17.70
N ASP A 179 -7.14 3.27 18.43
CA ASP A 179 -8.49 3.44 18.95
C ASP A 179 -9.55 3.48 17.84
N ALA A 180 -9.29 4.23 16.77
CA ALA A 180 -10.20 4.31 15.63
C ALA A 180 -10.38 2.95 14.92
N LEU A 181 -9.31 2.16 14.77
CA LEU A 181 -9.36 0.84 14.18
C LEU A 181 -10.08 -0.18 15.07
N ASN A 182 -10.02 -0.02 16.39
CA ASN A 182 -10.61 -0.95 17.35
C ASN A 182 -12.13 -0.76 17.54
N VAL A 183 -12.70 0.40 17.16
CA VAL A 183 -14.13 0.72 17.39
C VAL A 183 -15.08 -0.31 16.79
N ASP A 184 -14.86 -0.71 15.53
CA ASP A 184 -15.83 -1.54 14.79
C ASP A 184 -15.32 -2.97 14.48
N LEU A 185 -14.04 -3.24 14.61
CA LEU A 185 -13.42 -4.45 14.07
C LEU A 185 -13.29 -5.60 15.09
N ARG A 186 -13.54 -5.37 16.36
CA ARG A 186 -13.23 -6.31 17.46
C ARG A 186 -11.77 -6.80 17.39
N LEU A 187 -10.91 -5.95 16.86
CA LEU A 187 -9.48 -6.16 16.76
C LEU A 187 -8.81 -5.42 17.91
N MET A 188 -7.59 -5.79 18.22
CA MET A 188 -6.82 -5.18 19.30
C MET A 188 -5.56 -4.57 18.69
N TYR A 189 -5.73 -3.50 17.88
CA TYR A 189 -4.59 -2.74 17.41
C TYR A 189 -3.94 -2.00 18.57
N LEU A 190 -2.62 -2.06 18.63
CA LEU A 190 -1.80 -1.35 19.61
C LEU A 190 -0.59 -0.75 18.89
N PRO A 191 -0.03 0.36 19.40
CA PRO A 191 1.26 0.87 18.97
C PRO A 191 2.35 -0.20 19.12
N ASP A 192 3.24 -0.31 18.11
CA ASP A 192 4.28 -1.34 18.03
C ASP A 192 5.57 -0.70 17.47
N ASP A 193 6.68 -0.85 18.20
CA ASP A 193 7.98 -0.29 17.85
C ASP A 193 8.88 -1.27 17.06
N THR A 194 8.36 -2.45 16.69
CA THR A 194 9.12 -3.51 16.02
C THR A 194 9.06 -3.46 14.49
N GLY A 195 8.75 -2.31 13.89
CA GLY A 195 8.79 -2.13 12.45
C GLY A 195 10.22 -2.24 11.89
N VAL A 196 10.32 -2.68 10.63
CA VAL A 196 11.61 -2.79 9.95
C VAL A 196 11.71 -1.71 8.87
N TYR A 197 10.94 -1.82 7.81
CA TYR A 197 10.92 -0.89 6.69
C TYR A 197 9.58 -1.00 5.95
N THR A 198 9.11 0.09 5.42
CA THR A 198 8.18 0.24 4.30
C THR A 198 8.40 1.61 3.68
N ASP A 199 7.80 1.90 2.55
CA ASP A 199 7.95 3.13 1.77
C ASP A 199 7.79 4.42 2.58
N THR A 200 6.92 4.44 3.60
CA THR A 200 6.72 5.62 4.47
C THR A 200 7.96 5.99 5.28
N ALA A 201 8.93 5.08 5.45
CA ALA A 201 10.22 5.39 6.09
C ALA A 201 10.98 6.51 5.37
N GLU A 202 10.81 6.63 4.05
CA GLU A 202 11.47 7.65 3.25
C GLU A 202 10.82 9.05 3.39
N PHE A 203 9.69 9.15 4.10
CA PHE A 203 8.89 10.38 4.21
C PHE A 203 8.94 11.04 5.58
N VAL A 204 9.63 10.43 6.57
CA VAL A 204 9.62 10.87 7.98
C VAL A 204 10.10 12.33 8.19
N ASP A 205 10.94 12.86 7.29
CA ASP A 205 11.39 14.26 7.33
C ASP A 205 10.44 15.21 6.56
N LEU A 206 9.42 14.70 5.90
CA LEU A 206 8.54 15.45 4.99
C LEU A 206 7.08 15.43 5.45
N ILE A 207 6.65 14.33 6.06
CA ILE A 207 5.27 14.12 6.56
C ILE A 207 5.37 13.86 8.07
N PRO A 208 4.63 14.61 8.92
CA PRO A 208 4.77 14.54 10.38
C PRO A 208 4.39 13.19 11.01
N GLU A 209 3.39 12.50 10.41
CA GLU A 209 2.82 11.25 10.94
C GLU A 209 2.72 10.15 9.88
#